data_071c3a838413ff43b3ac8ff48432186e
#
_entry.id   071c3a838413ff43b3ac8ff48432186e
#
_cell.length_a   1.000
_cell.length_b   1.000
_cell.length_c   1.000
_cell.angle_alpha   90.00
_cell.angle_beta   90.00
_cell.angle_gamma   90.00
#
_symmetry.space_group_name_H-M   'P 1'
#
loop_
_entity.id
_entity.type
_entity.pdbx_description
1 polymer ?
#
loop_
_entity_poly.entity_id
_entity_poly.type
_entity_poly.pdbx_seq_one_letter_code
_entity_poly.pdbx_strand_id
1 'polypeptide(L)'
;FDIDDLVFDTVYTDQLSYTQGLNSVEKGNYDAGVRNYGYMLENCDGAITSTNQLQEELYKYQSKVLLNRNLASDDLIAISSQYIKDYSQTSDIVKIGYFSGSISHNENFELIKPAIKQLLTKYSNVQLHIVGILDIPQDMKPFENQIVTHDYVDWDKLPALISEVDINLAPLVDSIFNRAKSEIKWIEAALVKVPTVASNIGAFSDVVVDGETGLLATDEEWFDKLEDLVLSPELRQKIADAAYRAVLENCTLSKKDDMVTYFEQN
;
A
#
# COMPACT_ATOMS: atom_id res chain seq x y z
N PHE A 1 5.90 12.60 -19.66
CA PHE A 1 4.98 12.81 -18.53
C PHE A 1 5.11 11.64 -17.56
N ASP A 2 5.36 11.91 -16.28
CA ASP A 2 5.48 10.88 -15.25
C ASP A 2 4.26 10.96 -14.33
N ILE A 3 3.59 9.82 -14.07
CA ILE A 3 2.39 9.78 -13.25
C ILE A 3 2.21 8.42 -12.56
N ASP A 4 1.84 8.48 -11.28
CA ASP A 4 1.72 7.34 -10.38
C ASP A 4 0.28 7.02 -9.93
N ASP A 5 -0.71 7.82 -10.33
CA ASP A 5 -2.13 7.63 -10.02
C ASP A 5 -3.02 7.94 -11.24
N LEU A 6 -4.24 7.39 -11.26
CA LEU A 6 -5.28 7.67 -12.28
C LEU A 6 -5.95 9.04 -12.07
N VAL A 7 -5.17 10.12 -12.12
CA VAL A 7 -5.64 11.50 -11.87
C VAL A 7 -5.51 12.42 -13.09
N PHE A 8 -5.51 11.87 -14.29
CA PHE A 8 -5.38 12.58 -15.56
C PHE A 8 -6.68 12.63 -16.39
N ASP A 9 -7.74 11.93 -15.95
CA ASP A 9 -9.08 12.02 -16.54
C ASP A 9 -10.13 11.86 -15.43
N THR A 10 -11.18 12.69 -15.48
CA THR A 10 -12.27 12.69 -14.50
C THR A 10 -13.08 11.39 -14.52
N VAL A 11 -13.05 10.63 -15.62
CA VAL A 11 -13.70 9.32 -15.71
C VAL A 11 -13.23 8.36 -14.60
N TYR A 12 -11.99 8.46 -14.17
CA TYR A 12 -11.42 7.67 -13.08
C TYR A 12 -11.73 8.28 -11.70
N THR A 13 -11.65 9.61 -11.60
CA THR A 13 -11.74 10.29 -10.32
C THR A 13 -13.17 10.57 -9.86
N ASP A 14 -14.14 10.61 -10.78
CA ASP A 14 -15.56 10.80 -10.45
C ASP A 14 -16.16 9.62 -9.65
N GLN A 15 -15.52 8.48 -9.67
CA GLN A 15 -15.96 7.27 -8.95
C GLN A 15 -15.44 7.23 -7.50
N LEU A 16 -14.52 8.11 -7.13
CA LEU A 16 -13.95 8.12 -5.79
C LEU A 16 -14.94 8.72 -4.78
N SER A 17 -15.18 8.03 -3.66
CA SER A 17 -16.04 8.54 -2.59
C SER A 17 -15.59 9.91 -2.07
N TYR A 18 -14.26 10.12 -1.99
CA TYR A 18 -13.70 11.41 -1.65
C TYR A 18 -14.21 12.55 -2.55
N THR A 19 -14.20 12.35 -3.87
CA THR A 19 -14.66 13.40 -4.82
C THR A 19 -16.17 13.58 -4.81
N GLN A 20 -16.93 12.55 -4.50
CA GLN A 20 -18.39 12.60 -4.32
C GLN A 20 -18.79 13.39 -3.07
N GLY A 21 -17.93 13.45 -2.06
CA GLY A 21 -18.15 14.24 -0.83
C GLY A 21 -17.80 15.73 -0.96
N LEU A 22 -17.16 16.15 -2.05
CA LEU A 22 -16.76 17.54 -2.25
C LEU A 22 -17.96 18.44 -2.60
N ASN A 23 -17.95 19.69 -2.12
CA ASN A 23 -18.88 20.70 -2.60
C ASN A 23 -18.56 21.11 -4.06
N SER A 24 -19.49 21.83 -4.71
CA SER A 24 -19.36 22.16 -6.14
C SER A 24 -18.11 22.97 -6.51
N VAL A 25 -17.62 23.81 -5.60
CA VAL A 25 -16.41 24.63 -5.82
C VAL A 25 -15.16 23.77 -5.68
N GLU A 26 -15.09 22.96 -4.63
CA GLU A 26 -14.00 22.03 -4.39
C GLU A 26 -13.89 21.00 -5.52
N LYS A 27 -15.02 20.41 -5.93
CA LYS A 27 -15.08 19.46 -7.06
C LYS A 27 -14.62 20.14 -8.36
N GLY A 28 -15.08 21.36 -8.62
CA GLY A 28 -14.65 22.11 -9.82
C GLY A 28 -13.15 22.37 -9.85
N ASN A 29 -12.54 22.71 -8.71
CA ASN A 29 -11.09 22.91 -8.60
C ASN A 29 -10.31 21.59 -8.76
N TYR A 30 -10.80 20.51 -8.14
CA TYR A 30 -10.21 19.18 -8.27
C TYR A 30 -10.21 18.71 -9.75
N ASP A 31 -11.38 18.78 -10.39
CA ASP A 31 -11.55 18.40 -11.81
C ASP A 31 -10.69 19.25 -12.75
N ALA A 32 -10.51 20.52 -12.43
CA ALA A 32 -9.61 21.39 -13.21
C ALA A 32 -8.15 20.92 -13.11
N GLY A 33 -7.72 20.49 -11.93
CA GLY A 33 -6.40 19.87 -11.72
C GLY A 33 -6.24 18.58 -12.54
N VAL A 34 -7.22 17.69 -12.46
CA VAL A 34 -7.24 16.43 -13.24
C VAL A 34 -7.17 16.70 -14.75
N ARG A 35 -7.99 17.63 -15.26
CA ARG A 35 -7.95 18.02 -16.69
C ARG A 35 -6.61 18.64 -17.10
N ASN A 36 -5.94 19.37 -16.21
CA ASN A 36 -4.60 19.91 -16.50
C ASN A 36 -3.57 18.79 -16.65
N TYR A 37 -3.62 17.75 -15.81
CA TYR A 37 -2.77 16.57 -15.99
C TYR A 37 -3.06 15.85 -17.29
N GLY A 38 -4.33 15.67 -17.67
CA GLY A 38 -4.72 15.10 -18.96
C GLY A 38 -4.18 15.92 -20.14
N TYR A 39 -4.33 17.24 -20.09
CA TYR A 39 -3.79 18.13 -21.11
C TYR A 39 -2.25 18.01 -21.22
N MET A 40 -1.54 17.93 -20.11
CA MET A 40 -0.09 17.72 -20.13
C MET A 40 0.28 16.37 -20.74
N LEU A 41 -0.42 15.30 -20.33
CA LEU A 41 -0.23 13.95 -20.86
C LEU A 41 -0.36 13.90 -22.39
N GLU A 42 -1.41 14.54 -22.95
CA GLU A 42 -1.66 14.59 -24.39
C GLU A 42 -0.59 15.37 -25.17
N ASN A 43 0.11 16.30 -24.53
CA ASN A 43 1.12 17.15 -25.14
C ASN A 43 2.57 16.71 -24.88
N CYS A 44 2.77 15.55 -24.27
CA CYS A 44 4.09 14.94 -24.07
C CYS A 44 4.36 13.90 -25.15
N ASP A 45 5.64 13.60 -25.41
CA ASP A 45 6.07 12.58 -26.40
C ASP A 45 5.87 11.16 -25.90
N GLY A 46 5.55 10.97 -24.61
CA GLY A 46 5.26 9.68 -23.96
C GLY A 46 5.00 9.83 -22.48
N ALA A 47 4.72 8.73 -21.83
CA ALA A 47 4.44 8.66 -20.40
C ALA A 47 5.32 7.62 -19.69
N ILE A 48 5.56 7.85 -18.40
CA ILE A 48 6.21 6.91 -17.48
C ILE A 48 5.21 6.66 -16.35
N THR A 49 5.12 5.42 -15.89
CA THR A 49 4.21 5.03 -14.82
C THR A 49 4.72 3.83 -14.03
N SER A 50 4.09 3.57 -12.88
CA SER A 50 4.60 2.63 -11.87
C SER A 50 3.95 1.25 -11.89
N THR A 51 2.77 1.07 -12.50
CA THR A 51 2.04 -0.21 -12.46
C THR A 51 1.54 -0.66 -13.85
N ASN A 52 1.32 -1.97 -13.99
CA ASN A 52 0.77 -2.53 -15.23
C ASN A 52 -0.61 -1.93 -15.55
N GLN A 53 -1.47 -1.78 -14.54
CA GLN A 53 -2.81 -1.21 -14.74
C GLN A 53 -2.74 0.25 -15.21
N LEU A 54 -1.85 1.07 -14.63
CA LEU A 54 -1.64 2.44 -15.10
C LEU A 54 -1.11 2.47 -16.54
N GLN A 55 -0.19 1.58 -16.87
CA GLN A 55 0.36 1.47 -18.22
C GLN A 55 -0.74 1.16 -19.24
N GLU A 56 -1.61 0.19 -18.94
CA GLU A 56 -2.76 -0.16 -19.79
C GLU A 56 -3.72 1.03 -19.99
N GLU A 57 -4.02 1.76 -18.92
CA GLU A 57 -4.89 2.93 -19.00
C GLU A 57 -4.23 4.07 -19.78
N LEU A 58 -2.93 4.32 -19.58
CA LEU A 58 -2.19 5.37 -20.29
C LEU A 58 -2.04 5.11 -21.79
N TYR A 59 -2.01 3.85 -22.24
CA TYR A 59 -2.00 3.52 -23.66
C TYR A 59 -3.24 4.01 -24.43
N LYS A 60 -4.31 4.38 -23.72
CA LYS A 60 -5.50 5.01 -24.33
C LYS A 60 -5.25 6.48 -24.73
N TYR A 61 -4.21 7.11 -24.16
CA TYR A 61 -3.89 8.53 -24.34
C TYR A 61 -2.51 8.74 -25.00
N GLN A 62 -1.60 7.79 -24.82
CA GLN A 62 -0.23 7.87 -25.32
C GLN A 62 0.20 6.58 -25.99
N SER A 63 0.93 6.69 -27.12
CA SER A 63 1.47 5.53 -27.82
C SER A 63 2.76 4.97 -27.23
N LYS A 64 3.47 5.80 -26.45
CA LYS A 64 4.71 5.43 -25.77
C LYS A 64 4.51 5.51 -24.27
N VAL A 65 4.46 4.36 -23.60
CA VAL A 65 4.31 4.30 -22.14
C VAL A 65 5.36 3.35 -21.57
N LEU A 66 6.25 3.89 -20.75
CA LEU A 66 7.28 3.13 -20.06
C LEU A 66 6.77 2.71 -18.68
N LEU A 67 6.83 1.42 -18.37
CA LEU A 67 6.62 0.92 -17.01
C LEU A 67 7.93 1.07 -16.22
N ASN A 68 7.89 1.88 -15.18
CA ASN A 68 8.97 2.09 -14.22
C ASN A 68 8.43 1.96 -12.82
N ARG A 69 8.40 0.73 -12.27
CA ARG A 69 7.83 0.44 -10.93
C ARG A 69 8.49 1.26 -9.85
N ASN A 70 7.75 1.57 -8.79
CA ASN A 70 8.28 2.22 -7.60
C ASN A 70 9.35 1.36 -6.94
N LEU A 71 10.41 2.01 -6.46
CA LEU A 71 11.57 1.37 -5.87
C LEU A 71 11.90 1.97 -4.52
N ALA A 72 12.55 1.17 -3.69
CA ALA A 72 13.19 1.67 -2.48
C ALA A 72 14.41 2.51 -2.85
N SER A 73 14.46 3.75 -2.38
CA SER A 73 15.65 4.60 -2.47
C SER A 73 16.74 4.10 -1.51
N ASP A 74 18.00 4.46 -1.81
CA ASP A 74 19.12 4.14 -0.92
C ASP A 74 18.91 4.73 0.49
N ASP A 75 18.32 5.93 0.58
CA ASP A 75 17.98 6.55 1.86
C ASP A 75 16.93 5.75 2.63
N LEU A 76 15.85 5.31 1.97
CA LEU A 76 14.83 4.47 2.59
C LEU A 76 15.42 3.15 3.10
N ILE A 77 16.30 2.51 2.31
CA ILE A 77 16.98 1.28 2.71
C ILE A 77 17.90 1.53 3.93
N ALA A 78 18.68 2.62 3.89
CA ALA A 78 19.58 2.98 4.99
C ALA A 78 18.83 3.26 6.29
N ILE A 79 17.73 4.00 6.24
CA ILE A 79 16.87 4.27 7.40
C ILE A 79 16.23 2.97 7.90
N SER A 80 15.61 2.19 7.02
CA SER A 80 14.91 0.94 7.37
C SER A 80 15.86 -0.07 8.03
N SER A 81 17.12 -0.11 7.60
CA SER A 81 18.13 -1.02 8.16
C SER A 81 18.39 -0.83 9.66
N GLN A 82 18.03 0.33 10.21
CA GLN A 82 18.15 0.65 11.65
C GLN A 82 16.99 0.06 12.47
N TYR A 83 15.91 -0.35 11.83
CA TYR A 83 14.65 -0.78 12.45
C TYR A 83 14.23 -2.20 12.06
N ILE A 84 15.15 -3.04 11.61
CA ILE A 84 14.84 -4.44 11.25
C ILE A 84 14.27 -5.15 12.46
N LYS A 85 13.06 -5.74 12.29
CA LYS A 85 12.36 -6.46 13.36
C LYS A 85 13.17 -7.65 13.84
N ASP A 86 13.33 -7.74 15.16
CA ASP A 86 14.00 -8.84 15.86
C ASP A 86 12.97 -9.87 16.34
N TYR A 87 12.87 -10.99 15.64
CA TYR A 87 11.97 -12.10 15.97
C TYR A 87 12.43 -12.97 17.14
N SER A 88 13.63 -12.71 17.70
CA SER A 88 14.07 -13.38 18.92
C SER A 88 13.36 -12.86 20.17
N GLN A 89 12.80 -11.65 20.10
CA GLN A 89 12.02 -11.05 21.18
C GLN A 89 10.56 -11.46 21.03
N THR A 90 10.08 -12.25 21.99
CA THR A 90 8.67 -12.69 22.01
C THR A 90 7.82 -11.74 22.83
N SER A 91 6.66 -11.38 22.27
CA SER A 91 5.58 -10.68 22.97
C SER A 91 4.32 -11.54 22.91
N ASP A 92 3.57 -11.57 24.00
CA ASP A 92 2.26 -12.21 23.99
C ASP A 92 1.23 -11.40 23.17
N ILE A 93 1.51 -10.11 22.94
CA ILE A 93 0.64 -9.22 22.16
C ILE A 93 1.07 -9.28 20.69
N VAL A 94 0.09 -9.53 19.81
CA VAL A 94 0.28 -9.44 18.35
C VAL A 94 -0.28 -8.12 17.85
N LYS A 95 0.56 -7.32 17.23
CA LYS A 95 0.23 -5.98 16.73
C LYS A 95 0.00 -6.00 15.22
N ILE A 96 -1.18 -5.58 14.79
CA ILE A 96 -1.56 -5.46 13.38
C ILE A 96 -1.55 -3.98 13.00
N GLY A 97 -0.76 -3.58 12.02
CA GLY A 97 -0.59 -2.19 11.61
C GLY A 97 -1.38 -1.80 10.37
N TYR A 98 -2.11 -0.70 10.44
CA TYR A 98 -2.75 -0.03 9.32
C TYR A 98 -2.17 1.38 9.15
N PHE A 99 -1.46 1.60 8.04
CA PHE A 99 -0.74 2.85 7.75
C PHE A 99 -1.51 3.65 6.69
N SER A 100 -2.10 4.78 7.09
CA SER A 100 -2.98 5.59 6.27
C SER A 100 -2.40 6.98 6.00
N GLY A 101 -2.03 7.25 4.76
CA GLY A 101 -1.48 8.55 4.35
C GLY A 101 -2.55 9.60 4.01
N SER A 102 -3.81 9.21 3.83
CA SER A 102 -4.88 10.13 3.43
C SER A 102 -6.27 9.58 3.77
N ILE A 103 -7.26 10.48 3.80
CA ILE A 103 -8.68 10.14 4.06
C ILE A 103 -9.27 9.20 3.01
N SER A 104 -8.71 9.14 1.81
CA SER A 104 -9.15 8.20 0.76
C SER A 104 -8.95 6.72 1.13
N HIS A 105 -8.24 6.43 2.21
CA HIS A 105 -8.03 5.07 2.71
C HIS A 105 -9.17 4.57 3.61
N ASN A 106 -10.16 5.41 3.96
CA ASN A 106 -11.29 5.00 4.80
C ASN A 106 -12.07 3.83 4.18
N GLU A 107 -12.33 3.85 2.87
CA GLU A 107 -13.00 2.75 2.17
C GLU A 107 -12.23 1.43 2.22
N ASN A 108 -10.91 1.51 2.07
CA ASN A 108 -10.05 0.34 2.14
C ASN A 108 -10.04 -0.27 3.56
N PHE A 109 -10.20 0.55 4.60
CA PHE A 109 -10.35 0.05 5.97
C PHE A 109 -11.71 -0.61 6.18
N GLU A 110 -12.78 -0.05 5.62
CA GLU A 110 -14.12 -0.65 5.71
C GLU A 110 -14.16 -2.08 5.14
N LEU A 111 -13.41 -2.36 4.08
CA LEU A 111 -13.27 -3.70 3.50
C LEU A 111 -12.80 -4.73 4.52
N ILE A 112 -11.76 -4.40 5.31
CA ILE A 112 -11.15 -5.34 6.27
C ILE A 112 -11.75 -5.26 7.67
N LYS A 113 -12.55 -4.25 7.97
CA LYS A 113 -13.14 -4.02 9.30
C LYS A 113 -13.85 -5.25 9.87
N PRO A 114 -14.66 -6.01 9.09
CA PRO A 114 -15.31 -7.22 9.62
C PRO A 114 -14.31 -8.26 10.12
N ALA A 115 -13.22 -8.51 9.37
CA ALA A 115 -12.17 -9.45 9.74
C ALA A 115 -11.41 -8.97 11.00
N ILE A 116 -11.08 -7.67 11.07
CA ILE A 116 -10.44 -7.07 12.25
C ILE A 116 -11.33 -7.20 13.48
N LYS A 117 -12.62 -6.89 13.38
CA LYS A 117 -13.59 -7.05 14.51
C LYS A 117 -13.64 -8.50 14.99
N GLN A 118 -13.65 -9.45 14.08
CA GLN A 118 -13.66 -10.87 14.40
C GLN A 118 -12.38 -11.28 15.14
N LEU A 119 -11.19 -10.81 14.68
CA LEU A 119 -9.91 -11.07 15.34
C LEU A 119 -9.87 -10.46 16.76
N LEU A 120 -10.24 -9.18 16.91
CA LEU A 120 -10.24 -8.50 18.21
C LEU A 120 -11.24 -9.12 19.19
N THR A 121 -12.34 -9.70 18.68
CA THR A 121 -13.30 -10.45 19.50
C THR A 121 -12.73 -11.78 19.95
N LYS A 122 -12.03 -12.50 19.06
CA LYS A 122 -11.53 -13.85 19.31
C LYS A 122 -10.24 -13.86 20.15
N TYR A 123 -9.40 -12.85 20.00
CA TYR A 123 -8.05 -12.77 20.57
C TYR A 123 -7.86 -11.49 21.39
N SER A 124 -7.89 -11.62 22.72
CA SER A 124 -7.67 -10.49 23.64
C SER A 124 -6.24 -9.93 23.60
N ASN A 125 -5.30 -10.69 23.07
CA ASN A 125 -3.89 -10.33 22.89
C ASN A 125 -3.56 -9.77 21.51
N VAL A 126 -4.58 -9.48 20.67
CA VAL A 126 -4.39 -8.79 19.39
C VAL A 126 -4.67 -7.29 19.57
N GLN A 127 -3.80 -6.46 19.02
CA GLN A 127 -3.97 -5.00 18.97
C GLN A 127 -3.93 -4.51 17.52
N LEU A 128 -4.83 -3.56 17.20
CA LEU A 128 -4.81 -2.81 15.96
C LEU A 128 -4.09 -1.48 16.17
N HIS A 129 -3.00 -1.26 15.46
CA HIS A 129 -2.26 -0.01 15.43
C HIS A 129 -2.62 0.76 14.16
N ILE A 130 -3.16 1.96 14.31
CA ILE A 130 -3.53 2.85 13.21
C ILE A 130 -2.56 4.02 13.21
N VAL A 131 -1.87 4.23 12.10
CA VAL A 131 -0.91 5.32 11.91
C VAL A 131 -1.43 6.26 10.84
N GLY A 132 -1.54 7.56 11.16
CA GLY A 132 -1.94 8.61 10.25
C GLY A 132 -3.43 8.89 10.23
N ILE A 133 -4.00 9.14 9.05
CA ILE A 133 -5.37 9.69 8.89
C ILE A 133 -6.35 8.55 8.63
N LEU A 134 -7.19 8.25 9.63
CA LEU A 134 -8.31 7.33 9.50
C LEU A 134 -9.45 7.79 10.43
N ASP A 135 -10.65 7.90 9.87
CA ASP A 135 -11.86 8.07 10.67
C ASP A 135 -12.28 6.71 11.24
N ILE A 136 -11.97 6.47 12.52
CA ILE A 136 -12.29 5.19 13.16
C ILE A 136 -13.81 5.05 13.26
N PRO A 137 -14.41 4.01 12.63
CA PRO A 137 -15.83 3.81 12.64
C PRO A 137 -16.38 3.64 14.06
N GLN A 138 -17.58 4.18 14.33
CA GLN A 138 -18.20 4.10 15.67
C GLN A 138 -18.42 2.66 16.16
N ASP A 139 -18.65 1.73 15.26
CA ASP A 139 -18.84 0.32 15.58
C ASP A 139 -17.53 -0.41 15.97
N MET A 140 -16.38 0.27 15.89
CA MET A 140 -15.09 -0.16 16.45
C MET A 140 -14.92 0.24 17.95
N LYS A 141 -15.77 1.10 18.49
CA LYS A 141 -15.70 1.57 19.88
C LYS A 141 -15.62 0.45 20.95
N PRO A 142 -16.31 -0.70 20.80
CA PRO A 142 -16.17 -1.80 21.75
C PRO A 142 -14.74 -2.34 21.89
N PHE A 143 -13.87 -2.07 20.94
CA PHE A 143 -12.48 -2.53 20.88
C PHE A 143 -11.46 -1.44 21.22
N GLU A 144 -11.90 -0.30 21.79
CA GLU A 144 -11.00 0.86 22.06
C GLU A 144 -9.76 0.50 22.88
N ASN A 145 -9.84 -0.48 23.79
CA ASN A 145 -8.70 -0.96 24.58
C ASN A 145 -7.69 -1.82 23.78
N GLN A 146 -8.05 -2.24 22.58
CA GLN A 146 -7.20 -3.01 21.66
C GLN A 146 -6.80 -2.17 20.42
N ILE A 147 -7.18 -0.88 20.37
CA ILE A 147 -6.84 0.03 19.27
C ILE A 147 -5.86 1.08 19.80
N VAL A 148 -4.74 1.19 19.12
CA VAL A 148 -3.71 2.20 19.40
C VAL A 148 -3.58 3.10 18.18
N THR A 149 -3.68 4.41 18.38
CA THR A 149 -3.55 5.40 17.31
C THR A 149 -2.25 6.17 17.42
N HIS A 150 -1.65 6.43 16.27
CA HIS A 150 -0.45 7.25 16.12
C HIS A 150 -0.73 8.36 15.11
N ASP A 151 -0.15 9.52 15.36
CA ASP A 151 -0.23 10.63 14.42
C ASP A 151 0.43 10.29 13.07
N TYR A 152 0.07 11.07 12.04
CA TYR A 152 0.78 11.02 10.76
C TYR A 152 2.26 11.39 10.97
N VAL A 153 3.14 10.65 10.32
CA VAL A 153 4.58 10.90 10.35
C VAL A 153 5.13 11.03 8.92
N ASP A 154 6.26 11.70 8.82
CA ASP A 154 7.01 11.78 7.57
C ASP A 154 7.60 10.40 7.20
N TRP A 155 7.87 10.23 5.92
CA TRP A 155 8.33 8.95 5.34
C TRP A 155 9.60 8.39 6.01
N ASP A 156 10.50 9.25 6.49
CA ASP A 156 11.75 8.86 7.16
C ASP A 156 11.54 8.28 8.56
N LYS A 157 10.39 8.53 9.19
CA LYS A 157 9.99 7.98 10.49
C LYS A 157 9.10 6.74 10.38
N LEU A 158 8.52 6.53 9.20
CA LEU A 158 7.59 5.44 8.97
C LEU A 158 8.21 4.05 9.21
N PRO A 159 9.47 3.75 8.80
CA PRO A 159 10.10 2.46 9.06
C PRO A 159 10.14 2.08 10.55
N ALA A 160 10.37 3.05 11.44
CA ALA A 160 10.35 2.81 12.90
C ALA A 160 8.97 2.31 13.35
N LEU A 161 7.89 2.97 12.94
CA LEU A 161 6.52 2.58 13.32
C LEU A 161 6.09 1.26 12.69
N ILE A 162 6.49 1.00 11.43
CA ILE A 162 6.20 -0.29 10.79
C ILE A 162 6.90 -1.43 11.54
N SER A 163 8.14 -1.24 11.99
CA SER A 163 8.88 -2.28 12.72
C SER A 163 8.26 -2.66 14.08
N GLU A 164 7.45 -1.78 14.67
CA GLU A 164 6.76 -2.04 15.95
C GLU A 164 5.57 -2.99 15.83
N VAL A 165 5.02 -3.18 14.62
CA VAL A 165 3.91 -4.11 14.40
C VAL A 165 4.39 -5.48 13.93
N ASP A 166 3.54 -6.50 14.04
CA ASP A 166 3.83 -7.88 13.68
C ASP A 166 3.27 -8.26 12.30
N ILE A 167 2.28 -7.53 11.85
CA ILE A 167 1.58 -7.74 10.58
C ILE A 167 1.25 -6.37 9.99
N ASN A 168 1.61 -6.14 8.73
CA ASN A 168 1.23 -4.95 7.96
C ASN A 168 -0.01 -5.23 7.12
N LEU A 169 -0.94 -4.26 7.05
CA LEU A 169 -2.16 -4.33 6.24
C LEU A 169 -2.06 -3.43 5.00
N ALA A 170 -2.34 -4.00 3.85
CA ALA A 170 -2.42 -3.29 2.58
C ALA A 170 -3.74 -3.59 1.82
N PRO A 171 -4.91 -3.27 2.42
CA PRO A 171 -6.19 -3.49 1.76
C PRO A 171 -6.44 -2.46 0.66
N LEU A 172 -7.05 -2.92 -0.42
CA LEU A 172 -7.55 -2.11 -1.52
C LEU A 172 -8.92 -2.66 -1.96
N VAL A 173 -9.96 -1.83 -1.93
CA VAL A 173 -11.25 -2.16 -2.54
C VAL A 173 -11.06 -2.34 -4.04
N ASP A 174 -11.66 -3.38 -4.62
CA ASP A 174 -11.52 -3.66 -6.05
C ASP A 174 -12.18 -2.57 -6.90
N SER A 175 -11.36 -1.71 -7.47
CA SER A 175 -11.74 -0.67 -8.42
C SER A 175 -10.60 -0.42 -9.39
N ILE A 176 -10.91 0.13 -10.57
CA ILE A 176 -9.87 0.49 -11.55
C ILE A 176 -8.81 1.43 -10.96
N PHE A 177 -9.25 2.38 -10.11
CA PHE A 177 -8.36 3.31 -9.44
C PHE A 177 -7.41 2.61 -8.46
N ASN A 178 -7.93 1.69 -7.64
CA ASN A 178 -7.12 0.96 -6.66
C ASN A 178 -6.25 -0.11 -7.31
N ARG A 179 -6.68 -0.74 -8.41
CA ARG A 179 -5.83 -1.66 -9.21
C ARG A 179 -4.60 -0.95 -9.78
N ALA A 180 -4.69 0.37 -9.99
CA ALA A 180 -3.58 1.19 -10.49
C ALA A 180 -2.58 1.60 -9.41
N LYS A 181 -2.87 1.39 -8.12
CA LYS A 181 -1.96 1.75 -7.03
C LYS A 181 -0.75 0.82 -6.96
N SER A 182 0.39 1.40 -6.58
CA SER A 182 1.65 0.67 -6.47
C SER A 182 1.76 -0.14 -5.18
N GLU A 183 2.73 -1.04 -5.17
CA GLU A 183 3.05 -1.98 -4.08
C GLU A 183 3.89 -1.38 -2.95
N ILE A 184 4.01 -0.05 -2.86
CA ILE A 184 4.94 0.61 -1.93
C ILE A 184 4.75 0.19 -0.46
N LYS A 185 3.52 -0.04 -0.01
CA LYS A 185 3.25 -0.50 1.37
C LYS A 185 3.87 -1.87 1.68
N TRP A 186 3.95 -2.75 0.68
CA TRP A 186 4.63 -4.04 0.82
C TRP A 186 6.15 -3.85 0.84
N ILE A 187 6.70 -2.98 -0.02
CA ILE A 187 8.13 -2.66 -0.04
C ILE A 187 8.58 -2.10 1.31
N GLU A 188 7.87 -1.10 1.84
CA GLU A 188 8.18 -0.45 3.13
C GLU A 188 8.18 -1.45 4.29
N ALA A 189 7.17 -2.31 4.37
CA ALA A 189 7.06 -3.33 5.41
C ALA A 189 8.14 -4.41 5.27
N ALA A 190 8.43 -4.84 4.05
CA ALA A 190 9.46 -5.83 3.77
C ALA A 190 10.85 -5.34 4.18
N LEU A 191 11.17 -4.05 3.98
CA LEU A 191 12.47 -3.48 4.34
C LEU A 191 12.76 -3.50 5.86
N VAL A 192 11.75 -3.55 6.70
CA VAL A 192 11.89 -3.70 8.16
C VAL A 192 11.53 -5.11 8.64
N LYS A 193 11.38 -6.07 7.72
CA LYS A 193 10.99 -7.45 7.99
C LYS A 193 9.67 -7.58 8.73
N VAL A 194 8.62 -6.94 8.24
CA VAL A 194 7.23 -7.11 8.69
C VAL A 194 6.41 -7.74 7.55
N PRO A 195 5.76 -8.90 7.77
CA PRO A 195 4.96 -9.54 6.74
C PRO A 195 3.71 -8.73 6.43
N THR A 196 3.33 -8.69 5.15
CA THR A 196 2.15 -7.98 4.67
C THR A 196 1.03 -8.93 4.28
N VAL A 197 -0.20 -8.59 4.70
CA VAL A 197 -1.42 -9.11 4.07
C VAL A 197 -1.98 -8.01 3.18
N ALA A 198 -2.13 -8.30 1.89
CA ALA A 198 -2.60 -7.36 0.87
C ALA A 198 -3.82 -7.88 0.11
N SER A 199 -4.62 -6.99 -0.47
CA SER A 199 -5.67 -7.39 -1.41
C SER A 199 -5.07 -8.05 -2.65
N ASN A 200 -5.69 -9.14 -3.12
CA ASN A 200 -5.26 -9.88 -4.30
C ASN A 200 -5.68 -9.16 -5.60
N ILE A 201 -5.24 -7.91 -5.77
CA ILE A 201 -5.53 -7.07 -6.95
C ILE A 201 -4.33 -6.20 -7.34
N GLY A 202 -4.30 -5.77 -8.61
CA GLY A 202 -3.36 -4.79 -9.13
C GLY A 202 -1.90 -5.16 -8.87
N ALA A 203 -1.08 -4.17 -8.51
CA ALA A 203 0.34 -4.36 -8.32
C ALA A 203 0.70 -5.39 -7.23
N PHE A 204 -0.12 -5.55 -6.19
CA PHE A 204 0.13 -6.61 -5.20
C PHE A 204 0.07 -8.00 -5.83
N SER A 205 -0.95 -8.27 -6.68
CA SER A 205 -1.04 -9.56 -7.40
C SER A 205 0.10 -9.78 -8.39
N ASP A 206 0.71 -8.70 -8.89
CA ASP A 206 1.81 -8.77 -9.86
C ASP A 206 3.14 -9.16 -9.20
N VAL A 207 3.37 -8.74 -7.94
CA VAL A 207 4.70 -8.80 -7.32
C VAL A 207 4.78 -9.66 -6.08
N VAL A 208 3.67 -9.83 -5.35
CA VAL A 208 3.64 -10.64 -4.13
C VAL A 208 3.37 -12.10 -4.48
N VAL A 209 4.23 -12.99 -4.02
CA VAL A 209 4.03 -14.44 -4.11
C VAL A 209 3.29 -14.89 -2.86
N ASP A 210 2.00 -15.27 -3.02
CA ASP A 210 1.14 -15.67 -1.90
C ASP A 210 1.73 -16.85 -1.11
N GLY A 211 1.77 -16.71 0.22
CA GLY A 211 2.35 -17.69 1.15
C GLY A 211 3.88 -17.71 1.19
N GLU A 212 4.55 -16.88 0.37
CA GLU A 212 6.02 -16.81 0.34
C GLU A 212 6.52 -15.40 0.69
N THR A 213 6.20 -14.37 -0.10
CA THR A 213 6.67 -12.99 0.12
C THR A 213 5.59 -12.07 0.70
N GLY A 214 4.42 -12.59 0.98
CA GLY A 214 3.26 -11.93 1.58
C GLY A 214 2.08 -12.88 1.58
N LEU A 215 0.95 -12.44 2.11
CA LEU A 215 -0.32 -13.11 1.93
C LEU A 215 -1.24 -12.24 1.07
N LEU A 216 -1.85 -12.84 0.05
CA LEU A 216 -2.85 -12.20 -0.79
C LEU A 216 -4.24 -12.68 -0.36
N ALA A 217 -5.13 -11.74 -0.09
CA ALA A 217 -6.50 -12.00 0.36
C ALA A 217 -7.52 -11.50 -0.66
N THR A 218 -8.50 -12.33 -0.99
CA THR A 218 -9.79 -11.88 -1.53
C THR A 218 -10.61 -11.23 -0.40
N ASP A 219 -11.75 -10.62 -0.73
CA ASP A 219 -12.59 -9.93 0.26
C ASP A 219 -13.06 -10.87 1.39
N GLU A 220 -13.24 -12.15 1.11
CA GLU A 220 -13.70 -13.16 2.07
C GLU A 220 -12.57 -13.80 2.89
N GLU A 221 -11.31 -13.72 2.42
CA GLU A 221 -10.19 -14.45 3.02
C GLU A 221 -9.42 -13.65 4.08
N TRP A 222 -9.72 -12.36 4.28
CA TRP A 222 -8.99 -11.50 5.19
C TRP A 222 -8.85 -12.04 6.60
N PHE A 223 -9.93 -12.61 7.17
CA PHE A 223 -9.88 -13.17 8.51
C PHE A 223 -8.91 -14.34 8.59
N ASP A 224 -9.02 -15.31 7.68
CA ASP A 224 -8.23 -16.55 7.71
C ASP A 224 -6.73 -16.23 7.48
N LYS A 225 -6.40 -15.38 6.51
CA LYS A 225 -5.03 -14.95 6.24
C LYS A 225 -4.38 -14.20 7.42
N LEU A 226 -5.16 -13.36 8.09
CA LEU A 226 -4.68 -12.65 9.28
C LEU A 226 -4.55 -13.59 10.47
N GLU A 227 -5.49 -14.51 10.66
CA GLU A 227 -5.46 -15.49 11.74
C GLU A 227 -4.23 -16.41 11.64
N ASP A 228 -3.88 -16.87 10.44
CA ASP A 228 -2.66 -17.66 10.20
C ASP A 228 -1.41 -16.94 10.72
N LEU A 229 -1.29 -15.62 10.45
CA LEU A 229 -0.16 -14.84 10.95
C LEU A 229 -0.27 -14.51 12.44
N VAL A 230 -1.46 -14.33 12.99
CA VAL A 230 -1.65 -14.13 14.45
C VAL A 230 -1.18 -15.33 15.22
N LEU A 231 -1.50 -16.53 14.74
CA LEU A 231 -1.21 -17.79 15.43
C LEU A 231 0.21 -18.29 15.24
N SER A 232 0.93 -17.91 14.17
CA SER A 232 2.25 -18.45 13.86
C SER A 232 3.34 -17.38 13.74
N PRO A 233 4.13 -17.17 14.80
CA PRO A 233 5.34 -16.33 14.74
C PRO A 233 6.34 -16.82 13.69
N GLU A 234 6.46 -18.14 13.52
CA GLU A 234 7.35 -18.75 12.54
C GLU A 234 6.95 -18.43 11.12
N LEU A 235 5.63 -18.41 10.83
CA LEU A 235 5.12 -18.02 9.53
C LEU A 235 5.38 -16.52 9.26
N ARG A 236 5.15 -15.65 10.28
CA ARG A 236 5.49 -14.23 10.17
C ARG A 236 6.95 -14.03 9.79
N GLN A 237 7.87 -14.67 10.53
CA GLN A 237 9.30 -14.53 10.26
C GLN A 237 9.67 -15.09 8.87
N LYS A 238 9.16 -16.25 8.49
CA LYS A 238 9.43 -16.87 7.20
C LYS A 238 9.05 -15.94 6.04
N ILE A 239 7.82 -15.41 6.07
CA ILE A 239 7.32 -14.49 5.02
C ILE A 239 8.11 -13.19 5.02
N ALA A 240 8.38 -12.62 6.19
CA ALA A 240 9.13 -11.37 6.32
C ALA A 240 10.56 -11.50 5.77
N ASP A 241 11.27 -12.58 6.07
CA ASP A 241 12.61 -12.84 5.54
C ASP A 241 12.62 -13.05 4.02
N ALA A 242 11.59 -13.69 3.47
CA ALA A 242 11.46 -13.88 2.03
C ALA A 242 11.11 -12.55 1.32
N ALA A 243 10.18 -11.77 1.86
CA ALA A 243 9.82 -10.45 1.34
C ALA A 243 11.01 -9.49 1.36
N TYR A 244 11.76 -9.45 2.46
CA TYR A 244 12.97 -8.63 2.58
C TYR A 244 14.00 -8.93 1.49
N ARG A 245 14.29 -10.23 1.24
CA ARG A 245 15.20 -10.63 0.17
C ARG A 245 14.65 -10.23 -1.21
N ALA A 246 13.37 -10.51 -1.48
CA ALA A 246 12.74 -10.18 -2.75
C ALA A 246 12.78 -8.67 -3.06
N VAL A 247 12.53 -7.82 -2.05
CA VAL A 247 12.60 -6.37 -2.21
C VAL A 247 14.04 -5.90 -2.49
N LEU A 248 15.02 -6.37 -1.72
CA LEU A 248 16.43 -6.00 -1.95
C LEU A 248 16.95 -6.49 -3.31
N GLU A 249 16.44 -7.62 -3.81
CA GLU A 249 16.85 -8.17 -5.09
C GLU A 249 16.18 -7.49 -6.29
N ASN A 250 14.92 -7.05 -6.15
CA ASN A 250 14.11 -6.65 -7.30
C ASN A 250 13.57 -5.22 -7.25
N CYS A 251 13.51 -4.59 -6.06
CA CYS A 251 12.84 -3.30 -5.86
C CYS A 251 13.80 -2.20 -5.38
N THR A 252 15.06 -2.19 -5.83
CA THR A 252 16.06 -1.19 -5.45
C THR A 252 16.61 -0.46 -6.67
N LEU A 253 17.06 0.78 -6.50
CA LEU A 253 17.60 1.63 -7.57
C LEU A 253 18.77 1.00 -8.31
N SER A 254 19.60 0.19 -7.63
CA SER A 254 20.76 -0.48 -8.24
C SER A 254 20.40 -1.53 -9.29
N LYS A 255 19.13 -1.88 -9.46
CA LYS A 255 18.65 -2.92 -10.38
C LYS A 255 18.00 -2.38 -11.66
N LYS A 256 17.89 -1.05 -11.83
CA LYS A 256 17.18 -0.47 -12.98
C LYS A 256 18.07 0.37 -13.90
N ASP A 257 18.45 -0.26 -15.00
CA ASP A 257 18.99 0.44 -16.18
C ASP A 257 17.91 0.81 -17.22
N ASP A 258 16.65 0.37 -17.03
CA ASP A 258 15.61 0.49 -18.06
C ASP A 258 15.30 1.94 -18.43
N MET A 259 15.21 2.84 -17.43
CA MET A 259 14.96 4.26 -17.67
C MET A 259 16.14 4.94 -18.39
N VAL A 260 17.36 4.66 -17.95
CA VAL A 260 18.57 5.20 -18.59
C VAL A 260 18.63 4.71 -20.03
N THR A 261 18.47 3.40 -20.23
CA THR A 261 18.47 2.78 -21.56
C THR A 261 17.38 3.36 -22.47
N TYR A 262 16.17 3.62 -21.93
CA TYR A 262 15.09 4.24 -22.71
C TYR A 262 15.47 5.64 -23.20
N PHE A 263 16.03 6.49 -22.33
CA PHE A 263 16.42 7.85 -22.70
C PHE A 263 17.67 7.92 -23.57
N GLU A 264 18.57 6.92 -23.50
CA GLU A 264 19.75 6.83 -24.37
C GLU A 264 19.41 6.35 -25.80
N GLN A 265 18.30 5.63 -25.97
CA GLN A 265 17.89 5.05 -27.25
C GLN A 265 16.87 5.89 -28.02
N ASN A 266 16.26 6.90 -27.42
CA ASN A 266 15.22 7.75 -27.98
C ASN A 266 15.53 9.24 -27.82
#